data_314071de0f52896e88f910ec36152547
#
_entry.id   314071de0f52896e88f910ec36152547
#
_cell.length_a   1.000
_cell.length_b   1.000
_cell.length_c   1.000
_cell.angle_alpha   90.00
_cell.angle_beta   90.00
_cell.angle_gamma   90.00
#
_symmetry.space_group_name_H-M   'P 1'
#
loop_
_entity.id
_entity.type
_entity.pdbx_description
1 polymer ?
#
loop_
_entity_poly.entity_id
_entity_poly.type
_entity_poly.pdbx_seq_one_letter_code
_entity_poly.pdbx_strand_id
1 'polypeptide(L)'
;IDLLCFEAFITNAKKSIKKLNIKQGKYNNKEFTMQILKTKNPFWTMWAKIIKKDIYLKAFNMLNLKKEIKINMAEDALLYYPLTILSNEIFYLTQPLYTQHVNSNSITNNINSLEANIQEHKIVLNVLKSIKNKKTPLYFLIIYLLKIQLLKYEQNFNKRNINLIYYKINILYQKYQFKWKKFLYNLIP
;
A
#
# COMPACT_ATOMS: atom_id res chain seq x y z
N ILE A 1 -19.26 -4.86 10.63
CA ILE A 1 -18.25 -4.40 9.64
C ILE A 1 -16.91 -4.30 10.35
N ASP A 2 -15.90 -5.00 9.84
CA ASP A 2 -14.56 -5.01 10.41
C ASP A 2 -13.72 -3.85 9.87
N LEU A 3 -13.93 -3.50 8.58
CA LEU A 3 -13.22 -2.45 7.87
C LEU A 3 -14.18 -1.70 6.93
N LEU A 4 -14.34 -0.41 7.14
CA LEU A 4 -15.01 0.50 6.21
C LEU A 4 -13.95 1.28 5.44
N CYS A 5 -13.98 1.20 4.11
CA CYS A 5 -13.18 2.01 3.21
C CYS A 5 -14.09 3.03 2.52
N PHE A 6 -13.68 4.28 2.40
CA PHE A 6 -14.47 5.34 1.76
C PHE A 6 -13.60 6.22 0.85
N GLU A 7 -14.26 6.94 -0.05
CA GLU A 7 -13.58 7.90 -0.92
C GLU A 7 -13.21 9.19 -0.18
N ALA A 8 -12.34 9.99 -0.77
CA ALA A 8 -11.93 11.26 -0.20
C ALA A 8 -11.74 12.32 -1.28
N PHE A 9 -12.00 13.57 -0.92
CA PHE A 9 -11.59 14.71 -1.71
C PHE A 9 -10.11 15.00 -1.49
N ILE A 10 -9.43 15.38 -2.58
CA ILE A 10 -8.09 15.97 -2.52
C ILE A 10 -8.22 17.42 -3.00
N THR A 11 -7.85 18.35 -2.14
CA THR A 11 -7.85 19.78 -2.46
C THR A 11 -6.43 20.22 -2.82
N ASN A 12 -6.22 20.44 -4.10
CA ASN A 12 -5.13 21.18 -4.69
C ASN A 12 -5.75 22.27 -5.57
N ALA A 13 -5.05 22.81 -6.53
CA ALA A 13 -5.58 23.81 -7.48
C ALA A 13 -6.88 23.35 -8.18
N LYS A 14 -7.13 22.03 -8.25
CA LYS A 14 -8.39 21.43 -8.75
C LYS A 14 -8.84 20.35 -7.78
N LYS A 15 -10.07 20.50 -7.24
CA LYS A 15 -10.68 19.47 -6.38
C LYS A 15 -10.80 18.16 -7.16
N SER A 16 -10.24 17.08 -6.64
CA SER A 16 -10.31 15.74 -7.22
C SER A 16 -10.80 14.72 -6.20
N ILE A 17 -11.29 13.58 -6.66
CA ILE A 17 -11.72 12.49 -5.78
C ILE A 17 -10.70 11.35 -5.85
N LYS A 18 -10.19 10.94 -4.71
CA LYS A 18 -9.37 9.74 -4.57
C LYS A 18 -10.28 8.55 -4.30
N LYS A 19 -10.26 7.56 -5.18
CA LYS A 19 -11.17 6.42 -5.18
C LYS A 19 -10.51 5.11 -5.58
N LEU A 20 -11.13 3.98 -5.21
CA LEU A 20 -10.71 2.64 -5.60
C LEU A 20 -11.18 2.21 -7.00
N ASN A 21 -12.19 2.86 -7.55
CA ASN A 21 -12.87 2.46 -8.80
C ASN A 21 -13.46 1.03 -8.73
N ILE A 22 -14.05 0.68 -7.60
CA ILE A 22 -14.81 -0.55 -7.40
C ILE A 22 -16.26 -0.21 -7.05
N LYS A 23 -17.16 -1.17 -7.19
CA LYS A 23 -18.58 -0.96 -6.86
C LYS A 23 -18.73 -0.79 -5.34
N GLN A 24 -19.61 0.12 -4.91
CA GLN A 24 -20.02 0.22 -3.51
C GLN A 24 -20.67 -1.08 -3.05
N GLY A 25 -20.37 -1.50 -1.83
CA GLY A 25 -20.98 -2.68 -1.25
C GLY A 25 -20.14 -3.38 -0.21
N LYS A 26 -20.66 -4.51 0.23
CA LYS A 26 -20.09 -5.41 1.22
C LYS A 26 -19.28 -6.49 0.51
N TYR A 27 -18.12 -6.81 1.05
CA TYR A 27 -17.17 -7.78 0.53
C TYR A 27 -16.59 -8.62 1.66
N ASN A 28 -16.29 -9.86 1.40
CA ASN A 28 -15.32 -10.59 2.22
C ASN A 28 -13.88 -10.24 1.78
N ASN A 29 -12.88 -10.69 2.53
CA ASN A 29 -11.47 -10.36 2.24
C ASN A 29 -10.99 -10.85 0.86
N LYS A 30 -11.45 -12.01 0.39
CA LYS A 30 -11.08 -12.55 -0.94
C LYS A 30 -11.70 -11.72 -2.05
N GLU A 31 -12.98 -11.44 -1.97
CA GLU A 31 -13.70 -10.61 -2.93
C GLU A 31 -13.10 -9.21 -3.02
N PHE A 32 -12.85 -8.57 -1.87
CA PHE A 32 -12.23 -7.25 -1.82
C PHE A 32 -10.83 -7.27 -2.44
N THR A 33 -10.01 -8.25 -2.09
CA THR A 33 -8.67 -8.45 -2.68
C THR A 33 -8.77 -8.58 -4.21
N MET A 34 -9.73 -9.34 -4.73
CA MET A 34 -9.90 -9.49 -6.18
C MET A 34 -10.26 -8.16 -6.87
N GLN A 35 -11.09 -7.32 -6.21
CA GLN A 35 -11.38 -5.97 -6.74
C GLN A 35 -10.12 -5.09 -6.77
N ILE A 36 -9.33 -5.10 -5.69
CA ILE A 36 -8.06 -4.37 -5.61
C ILE A 36 -7.08 -4.81 -6.70
N LEU A 37 -6.98 -6.11 -6.96
CA LEU A 37 -6.12 -6.63 -8.02
C LEU A 37 -6.54 -6.18 -9.42
N LYS A 38 -7.85 -6.03 -9.67
CA LYS A 38 -8.37 -5.52 -10.96
C LYS A 38 -7.97 -4.06 -11.16
N THR A 39 -8.10 -3.24 -10.14
CA THR A 39 -7.74 -1.81 -10.21
C THR A 39 -6.23 -1.56 -10.15
N LYS A 40 -5.45 -2.51 -9.61
CA LYS A 40 -4.02 -2.38 -9.30
C LYS A 40 -3.69 -1.20 -8.39
N ASN A 41 -4.70 -0.69 -7.69
CA ASN A 41 -4.58 0.41 -6.75
C ASN A 41 -5.12 -0.05 -5.38
N PRO A 42 -4.27 -0.38 -4.42
CA PRO A 42 -4.71 -0.84 -3.11
C PRO A 42 -5.37 0.24 -2.27
N PHE A 43 -5.18 1.53 -2.60
CA PHE A 43 -5.69 2.65 -1.80
C PHE A 43 -5.41 2.45 -0.30
N TRP A 44 -4.15 2.22 0.02
CA TRP A 44 -3.71 1.84 1.37
C TRP A 44 -3.74 2.97 2.41
N THR A 45 -4.08 4.20 2.02
CA THR A 45 -4.17 5.34 2.94
C THR A 45 -5.10 5.06 4.14
N MET A 46 -4.58 5.18 5.37
CA MET A 46 -5.32 4.85 6.59
C MET A 46 -6.43 5.87 6.91
N TRP A 47 -6.22 7.13 6.58
CA TRP A 47 -7.20 8.20 6.81
C TRP A 47 -8.53 8.05 6.03
N ALA A 48 -8.59 7.18 5.03
CA ALA A 48 -9.81 6.84 4.29
C ALA A 48 -10.44 5.53 4.78
N LYS A 49 -10.28 5.19 6.07
CA LYS A 49 -10.77 3.94 6.67
C LYS A 49 -11.30 4.16 8.07
N ILE A 50 -12.33 3.38 8.41
CA ILE A 50 -12.77 3.16 9.79
C ILE A 50 -12.55 1.67 10.09
N ILE A 51 -11.88 1.39 11.18
CA ILE A 51 -11.38 0.06 11.49
C ILE A 51 -11.89 -0.36 12.86
N LYS A 52 -12.45 -1.56 12.95
CA LYS A 52 -12.82 -2.15 14.24
C LYS A 52 -11.56 -2.34 15.09
N LYS A 53 -11.62 -1.90 16.34
CA LYS A 53 -10.47 -1.90 17.27
C LYS A 53 -9.78 -3.27 17.35
N ASP A 54 -10.56 -4.34 17.49
CA ASP A 54 -10.00 -5.71 17.63
C ASP A 54 -9.23 -6.14 16.38
N ILE A 55 -9.73 -5.78 15.19
CA ILE A 55 -9.06 -6.07 13.92
C ILE A 55 -7.77 -5.26 13.81
N TYR A 56 -7.80 -3.98 14.22
CA TYR A 56 -6.59 -3.16 14.25
C TYR A 56 -5.52 -3.76 15.16
N LEU A 57 -5.88 -4.14 16.39
CA LEU A 57 -4.94 -4.74 17.33
C LEU A 57 -4.37 -6.07 16.83
N LYS A 58 -5.20 -6.95 16.25
CA LYS A 58 -4.74 -8.20 15.62
C LYS A 58 -3.79 -7.93 14.45
N ALA A 59 -4.10 -6.95 13.59
CA ALA A 59 -3.26 -6.56 12.46
C ALA A 59 -1.91 -6.03 12.94
N PHE A 60 -1.91 -5.16 13.95
CA PHE A 60 -0.70 -4.60 14.54
C PHE A 60 0.19 -5.70 15.16
N ASN A 61 -0.40 -6.61 15.94
CA ASN A 61 0.32 -7.74 16.56
C ASN A 61 0.91 -8.69 15.50
N MET A 62 0.23 -8.87 14.36
CA MET A 62 0.73 -9.68 13.25
C MET A 62 2.04 -9.14 12.65
N LEU A 63 2.28 -7.84 12.72
CA LEU A 63 3.49 -7.21 12.23
C LEU A 63 4.72 -7.52 13.09
N ASN A 64 4.52 -7.90 14.35
CA ASN A 64 5.58 -8.22 15.31
C ASN A 64 6.70 -7.15 15.33
N LEU A 65 6.30 -5.87 15.37
CA LEU A 65 7.23 -4.76 15.36
C LEU A 65 8.00 -4.70 16.67
N LYS A 66 9.30 -4.53 16.58
CA LYS A 66 10.14 -4.18 17.74
C LYS A 66 9.80 -2.76 18.21
N LYS A 67 9.78 -2.52 19.53
CA LYS A 67 9.38 -1.23 20.12
C LYS A 67 10.18 -0.02 19.61
N GLU A 68 11.41 -0.25 19.18
CA GLU A 68 12.36 0.81 18.77
C GLU A 68 12.16 1.23 17.30
N ILE A 69 11.34 0.49 16.50
CA ILE A 69 11.16 0.79 15.10
C ILE A 69 10.17 1.95 14.94
N LYS A 70 10.67 3.11 14.52
CA LYS A 70 9.85 4.24 14.10
C LYS A 70 9.72 4.21 12.58
N ILE A 71 8.49 4.29 12.08
CA ILE A 71 8.16 4.31 10.65
C ILE A 71 7.21 5.47 10.41
N ASN A 72 7.63 6.45 9.60
CA ASN A 72 6.82 7.61 9.20
C ASN A 72 6.44 7.56 7.71
N MET A 73 7.04 6.60 6.95
CA MET A 73 6.79 6.43 5.53
C MET A 73 6.41 5.00 5.21
N ALA A 74 5.37 4.84 4.39
CA ALA A 74 4.79 3.56 3.97
C ALA A 74 4.18 2.72 5.11
N GLU A 75 3.98 3.31 6.29
CA GLU A 75 3.26 2.71 7.43
C GLU A 75 1.84 2.32 7.05
N ASP A 76 1.19 3.12 6.22
CA ASP A 76 -0.13 2.85 5.64
C ASP A 76 -0.14 1.52 4.87
N ALA A 77 0.85 1.28 4.03
CA ALA A 77 0.97 0.04 3.26
C ALA A 77 1.27 -1.17 4.17
N LEU A 78 2.04 -0.94 5.23
CA LEU A 78 2.39 -1.96 6.21
C LEU A 78 1.15 -2.47 6.96
N LEU A 79 0.29 -1.56 7.43
CA LEU A 79 -0.95 -1.90 8.15
C LEU A 79 -2.05 -2.41 7.21
N TYR A 80 -2.12 -1.88 5.99
CA TYR A 80 -3.19 -2.22 5.04
C TYR A 80 -3.28 -3.71 4.73
N TYR A 81 -2.13 -4.38 4.56
CA TYR A 81 -2.09 -5.80 4.26
C TYR A 81 -2.75 -6.65 5.36
N PRO A 82 -2.27 -6.63 6.63
CA PRO A 82 -2.88 -7.44 7.69
C PRO A 82 -4.33 -7.03 7.99
N LEU A 83 -4.68 -5.75 7.94
CA LEU A 83 -6.05 -5.29 8.11
C LEU A 83 -6.99 -5.93 7.08
N THR A 84 -6.61 -5.93 5.81
CA THR A 84 -7.46 -6.48 4.74
C THR A 84 -7.63 -7.99 4.87
N ILE A 85 -6.56 -8.75 5.19
CA ILE A 85 -6.67 -10.21 5.26
C ILE A 85 -7.35 -10.71 6.54
N LEU A 86 -7.33 -9.92 7.62
CA LEU A 86 -7.98 -10.25 8.89
C LEU A 86 -9.44 -9.79 8.96
N SER A 87 -9.87 -8.90 8.06
CA SER A 87 -11.25 -8.44 7.99
C SER A 87 -12.11 -9.47 7.27
N ASN A 88 -13.11 -10.01 7.97
CA ASN A 88 -14.10 -10.91 7.36
C ASN A 88 -15.16 -10.14 6.60
N GLU A 89 -15.46 -8.93 7.04
CA GLU A 89 -16.50 -8.06 6.51
C GLU A 89 -15.94 -6.67 6.22
N ILE A 90 -15.78 -6.36 4.92
CA ILE A 90 -15.27 -5.08 4.41
C ILE A 90 -16.40 -4.38 3.68
N PHE A 91 -16.66 -3.11 4.00
CA PHE A 91 -17.59 -2.29 3.25
C PHE A 91 -16.82 -1.19 2.50
N TYR A 92 -17.12 -1.05 1.22
CA TYR A 92 -16.63 0.08 0.42
C TYR A 92 -17.76 1.07 0.14
N LEU A 93 -17.54 2.30 0.53
CA LEU A 93 -18.47 3.42 0.34
C LEU A 93 -17.90 4.40 -0.69
N THR A 94 -18.67 4.68 -1.74
CA THR A 94 -18.26 5.63 -2.80
C THR A 94 -18.49 7.10 -2.40
N GLN A 95 -19.07 7.35 -1.24
CA GLN A 95 -19.22 8.70 -0.70
C GLN A 95 -17.90 9.19 -0.11
N PRO A 96 -17.40 10.38 -0.52
CA PRO A 96 -16.22 10.98 0.10
C PRO A 96 -16.57 11.51 1.51
N LEU A 97 -15.96 10.91 2.54
CA LEU A 97 -16.15 11.31 3.94
C LEU A 97 -15.00 12.13 4.52
N TYR A 98 -13.94 12.33 3.75
CA TYR A 98 -12.73 13.02 4.19
C TYR A 98 -12.22 13.98 3.11
N THR A 99 -11.60 15.08 3.55
CA THR A 99 -10.92 16.02 2.65
C THR A 99 -9.44 16.07 3.03
N GLN A 100 -8.59 15.63 2.12
CA GLN A 100 -7.12 15.76 2.25
C GLN A 100 -6.69 17.08 1.63
N HIS A 101 -6.17 17.99 2.43
CA HIS A 101 -5.50 19.19 1.95
C HIS A 101 -4.07 18.86 1.54
N VAL A 102 -3.69 19.23 0.31
CA VAL A 102 -2.31 19.06 -0.15
C VAL A 102 -1.43 20.07 0.55
N ASN A 103 -0.42 19.58 1.26
CA ASN A 103 0.59 20.41 1.91
C ASN A 103 1.92 20.25 1.17
N SER A 104 2.47 21.37 0.67
CA SER A 104 3.78 21.40 0.01
C SER A 104 4.93 20.98 0.93
N ASN A 105 4.76 21.17 2.24
CA ASN A 105 5.74 20.82 3.27
C ASN A 105 5.57 19.40 3.82
N SER A 106 4.77 18.56 3.16
CA SER A 106 4.58 17.18 3.61
C SER A 106 5.90 16.40 3.53
N ILE A 107 6.10 15.47 4.46
CA ILE A 107 7.27 14.58 4.52
C ILE A 107 7.48 13.86 3.17
N THR A 108 6.40 13.49 2.50
CA THR A 108 6.42 12.80 1.20
C THR A 108 7.06 13.63 0.08
N ASN A 109 6.98 14.96 0.17
CA ASN A 109 7.47 15.89 -0.85
C ASN A 109 8.82 16.54 -0.47
N ASN A 110 9.30 16.30 0.75
CA ASN A 110 10.53 16.92 1.22
C ASN A 110 11.76 16.18 0.69
N ILE A 111 12.55 16.85 -0.16
CA ILE A 111 13.80 16.30 -0.74
C ILE A 111 14.83 15.97 0.35
N ASN A 112 14.86 16.73 1.45
CA ASN A 112 15.81 16.51 2.55
C ASN A 112 15.52 15.22 3.36
N SER A 113 14.31 14.67 3.25
CA SER A 113 13.93 13.39 3.90
C SER A 113 14.11 12.16 2.99
N LEU A 114 14.66 12.31 1.79
CA LEU A 114 14.67 11.26 0.77
C LEU A 114 15.47 10.03 1.20
N GLU A 115 16.61 10.22 1.86
CA GLU A 115 17.41 9.11 2.38
C GLU A 115 16.67 8.37 3.51
N ALA A 116 16.07 9.10 4.45
CA ALA A 116 15.25 8.53 5.50
C ALA A 116 14.05 7.75 4.90
N ASN A 117 13.39 8.29 3.90
CA ASN A 117 12.29 7.64 3.19
C ASN A 117 12.73 6.32 2.54
N ILE A 118 13.92 6.26 1.95
CA ILE A 118 14.50 5.04 1.39
C ILE A 118 14.72 3.99 2.48
N GLN A 119 15.31 4.37 3.61
CA GLN A 119 15.56 3.45 4.72
C GLN A 119 14.24 2.93 5.32
N GLU A 120 13.27 3.80 5.55
CA GLU A 120 11.97 3.41 6.09
C GLU A 120 11.21 2.46 5.14
N HIS A 121 11.25 2.68 3.82
CA HIS A 121 10.70 1.73 2.84
C HIS A 121 11.37 0.37 2.90
N LYS A 122 12.70 0.31 3.09
CA LYS A 122 13.44 -0.95 3.26
C LYS A 122 13.01 -1.67 4.54
N ILE A 123 12.81 -0.93 5.64
CA ILE A 123 12.28 -1.48 6.90
C ILE A 123 10.89 -2.07 6.67
N VAL A 124 9.96 -1.31 6.07
CA VAL A 124 8.60 -1.79 5.76
C VAL A 124 8.60 -3.05 4.91
N LEU A 125 9.43 -3.09 3.86
CA LEU A 125 9.59 -4.28 3.03
C LEU A 125 10.10 -5.49 3.81
N ASN A 126 11.04 -5.30 4.75
CA ASN A 126 11.57 -6.37 5.59
C ASN A 126 10.53 -6.88 6.60
N VAL A 127 9.78 -5.97 7.24
CA VAL A 127 8.68 -6.35 8.14
C VAL A 127 7.60 -7.13 7.39
N LEU A 128 7.14 -6.67 6.22
CA LEU A 128 6.18 -7.41 5.41
C LEU A 128 6.71 -8.80 5.01
N LYS A 129 8.00 -8.93 4.70
CA LYS A 129 8.62 -10.22 4.37
C LYS A 129 8.71 -11.16 5.58
N SER A 130 8.74 -10.67 6.81
CA SER A 130 8.78 -11.49 8.02
C SER A 130 7.42 -12.04 8.45
N ILE A 131 6.30 -11.48 7.94
CA ILE A 131 4.95 -11.97 8.24
C ILE A 131 4.81 -13.44 7.83
N LYS A 132 4.28 -14.29 8.71
CA LYS A 132 3.91 -15.66 8.40
C LYS A 132 2.65 -15.71 7.53
N ASN A 133 2.47 -16.78 6.74
CA ASN A 133 1.26 -17.01 5.89
C ASN A 133 0.96 -15.90 4.86
N LYS A 134 1.98 -15.38 4.24
CA LYS A 134 1.95 -14.24 3.30
C LYS A 134 1.68 -14.56 1.83
N LYS A 135 1.19 -15.76 1.52
CA LYS A 135 0.98 -16.21 0.12
C LYS A 135 -0.35 -15.73 -0.45
N THR A 136 -0.66 -14.44 -0.37
CA THR A 136 -1.87 -13.87 -0.98
C THR A 136 -1.53 -12.96 -2.16
N PRO A 137 -2.42 -12.83 -3.17
CA PRO A 137 -2.19 -11.90 -4.29
C PRO A 137 -2.03 -10.45 -3.83
N LEU A 138 -2.74 -10.04 -2.78
CA LEU A 138 -2.62 -8.71 -2.20
C LEU A 138 -1.22 -8.46 -1.65
N TYR A 139 -0.61 -9.44 -0.97
CA TYR A 139 0.77 -9.34 -0.50
C TYR A 139 1.72 -9.04 -1.67
N PHE A 140 1.62 -9.80 -2.75
CA PHE A 140 2.50 -9.62 -3.90
C PHE A 140 2.29 -8.27 -4.60
N LEU A 141 1.04 -7.77 -4.65
CA LEU A 141 0.76 -6.45 -5.19
C LEU A 141 1.40 -5.36 -4.34
N ILE A 142 1.26 -5.42 -3.01
CA ILE A 142 1.83 -4.43 -2.09
C ILE A 142 3.36 -4.44 -2.17
N ILE A 143 3.99 -5.61 -2.09
CA ILE A 143 5.46 -5.73 -2.24
C ILE A 143 5.93 -5.18 -3.58
N TYR A 144 5.21 -5.48 -4.66
CA TYR A 144 5.53 -4.94 -5.98
C TYR A 144 5.48 -3.41 -6.01
N LEU A 145 4.41 -2.81 -5.51
CA LEU A 145 4.23 -1.36 -5.51
C LEU A 145 5.25 -0.65 -4.62
N LEU A 146 5.53 -1.19 -3.43
CA LEU A 146 6.56 -0.65 -2.53
C LEU A 146 7.95 -0.71 -3.16
N LYS A 147 8.30 -1.79 -3.87
CA LYS A 147 9.57 -1.87 -4.59
C LYS A 147 9.68 -0.85 -5.72
N ILE A 148 8.59 -0.64 -6.48
CA ILE A 148 8.57 0.41 -7.52
C ILE A 148 8.73 1.80 -6.90
N GLN A 149 8.09 2.04 -5.75
CA GLN A 149 8.22 3.32 -5.04
C GLN A 149 9.64 3.52 -4.51
N LEU A 150 10.23 2.49 -3.91
CA LEU A 150 11.62 2.52 -3.45
C LEU A 150 12.60 2.84 -4.61
N LEU A 151 12.45 2.16 -5.75
CA LEU A 151 13.28 2.43 -6.93
C LEU A 151 13.17 3.89 -7.41
N LYS A 152 11.97 4.48 -7.33
CA LYS A 152 11.76 5.90 -7.67
C LYS A 152 12.51 6.83 -6.70
N TYR A 153 12.47 6.54 -5.39
CA TYR A 153 13.20 7.32 -4.40
C TYR A 153 14.71 7.18 -4.58
N GLU A 154 15.21 5.98 -4.79
CA GLU A 154 16.63 5.73 -5.07
C GLU A 154 17.09 6.45 -6.35
N GLN A 155 16.28 6.48 -7.41
CA GLN A 155 16.56 7.24 -8.62
C GLN A 155 16.62 8.75 -8.35
N ASN A 156 15.68 9.28 -7.58
CA ASN A 156 15.65 10.71 -7.24
C ASN A 156 16.85 11.11 -6.36
N PHE A 157 17.26 10.24 -5.44
CA PHE A 157 18.42 10.45 -4.57
C PHE A 157 19.74 10.44 -5.35
N ASN A 158 19.88 9.47 -6.25
CA ASN A 158 21.10 9.26 -7.03
C ASN A 158 21.06 9.92 -8.42
N LYS A 159 20.35 11.04 -8.59
CA LYS A 159 20.15 11.73 -9.90
C LYS A 159 21.39 11.88 -10.77
N ARG A 160 22.60 11.75 -10.22
CA ARG A 160 23.89 11.85 -10.93
C ARG A 160 24.49 10.50 -11.33
N ASN A 161 24.02 9.34 -10.80
CA ASN A 161 24.77 8.08 -10.91
C ASN A 161 23.96 6.84 -11.31
N ILE A 162 22.64 6.90 -11.49
CA ILE A 162 21.89 5.72 -11.95
C ILE A 162 21.79 5.73 -13.46
N ASN A 163 22.33 4.68 -14.08
CA ASN A 163 22.03 4.37 -15.48
C ASN A 163 20.51 4.17 -15.64
N LEU A 164 19.86 5.07 -16.38
CA LEU A 164 18.42 5.07 -16.64
C LEU A 164 17.94 3.73 -17.23
N ILE A 165 18.82 3.02 -17.94
CA ILE A 165 18.56 1.71 -18.51
C ILE A 165 18.41 0.68 -17.36
N TYR A 166 19.31 0.66 -16.39
CA TYR A 166 19.25 -0.23 -15.23
C TYR A 166 17.97 -0.01 -14.43
N TYR A 167 17.58 1.24 -14.20
CA TYR A 167 16.31 1.57 -13.54
C TYR A 167 15.10 1.02 -14.30
N LYS A 168 15.03 1.25 -15.62
CA LYS A 168 13.95 0.73 -16.48
C LYS A 168 13.90 -0.80 -16.48
N ILE A 169 15.04 -1.47 -16.54
CA ILE A 169 15.15 -2.93 -16.48
C ILE A 169 14.62 -3.46 -15.13
N ASN A 170 14.99 -2.83 -14.01
CA ASN A 170 14.48 -3.24 -12.70
C ASN A 170 12.96 -3.08 -12.58
N ILE A 171 12.38 -1.99 -13.09
CA ILE A 171 10.92 -1.83 -13.13
C ILE A 171 10.26 -2.92 -13.96
N LEU A 172 10.80 -3.24 -15.14
CA LEU A 172 10.27 -4.31 -16.00
C LEU A 172 10.36 -5.68 -15.31
N TYR A 173 11.47 -5.97 -14.65
CA TYR A 173 11.66 -7.18 -13.86
C TYR A 173 10.63 -7.31 -12.73
N GLN A 174 10.38 -6.24 -11.95
CA GLN A 174 9.36 -6.26 -10.91
C GLN A 174 7.95 -6.47 -11.48
N LYS A 175 7.63 -5.85 -12.62
CA LYS A 175 6.35 -6.07 -13.34
C LYS A 175 6.18 -7.53 -13.78
N TYR A 176 7.26 -8.13 -14.32
CA TYR A 176 7.26 -9.52 -14.74
C TYR A 176 7.06 -10.47 -13.55
N GLN A 177 7.81 -10.29 -12.46
CA GLN A 177 7.67 -11.06 -11.23
C GLN A 177 6.26 -10.99 -10.64
N PHE A 178 5.63 -9.82 -10.66
CA PHE A 178 4.26 -9.66 -10.20
C PHE A 178 3.25 -10.41 -11.09
N LYS A 179 3.39 -10.30 -12.42
CA LYS A 179 2.51 -11.00 -13.37
C LYS A 179 2.62 -12.51 -13.21
N TRP A 180 3.84 -13.04 -13.09
CA TRP A 180 4.11 -14.46 -12.91
C TRP A 180 3.49 -15.00 -11.62
N LYS A 181 3.68 -14.31 -10.50
CA LYS A 181 3.09 -14.70 -9.21
C LYS A 181 1.57 -14.65 -9.22
N LYS A 182 0.98 -13.65 -9.87
CA LYS A 182 -0.47 -13.57 -10.07
C LYS A 182 -0.98 -14.74 -10.92
N PHE A 183 -0.28 -15.10 -11.98
CA PHE A 183 -0.61 -16.25 -12.84
C PHE A 183 -0.57 -17.55 -12.04
N LEU A 184 0.51 -17.82 -11.31
CA LEU A 184 0.64 -19.01 -10.47
C LEU A 184 -0.47 -19.11 -9.41
N TYR A 185 -0.87 -17.98 -8.82
CA TYR A 185 -1.95 -17.97 -7.83
C TYR A 185 -3.31 -18.34 -8.43
N ASN A 186 -3.57 -17.95 -9.67
CA ASN A 186 -4.82 -18.30 -10.37
C ASN A 186 -4.87 -19.76 -10.84
N LEU A 187 -3.74 -20.47 -10.83
CA LEU A 187 -3.65 -21.91 -11.18
C LEU A 187 -3.81 -22.82 -9.96
N ILE A 188 -3.82 -22.26 -8.73
CA ILE A 188 -4.06 -23.03 -7.50
C ILE A 188 -5.55 -22.93 -7.19
N PRO A 189 -6.30 -24.02 -7.23
CA PRO A 189 -7.74 -24.06 -6.95
C PRO A 189 -8.06 -23.63 -5.51
#